data_26539ab1d1431b200764703b869a9a9e
#
_entry.id   26539ab1d1431b200764703b869a9a9e
#
_cell.length_a   1.000
_cell.length_b   1.000
_cell.length_c   1.000
_cell.angle_alpha   90.00
_cell.angle_beta   90.00
_cell.angle_gamma   90.00
#
_symmetry.space_group_name_H-M   'P 1'
#
loop_
_entity.id
_entity.type
_entity.pdbx_description
1 polymer ?
#
loop_
_entity_poly.entity_id
_entity_poly.type
_entity_poly.pdbx_seq_one_letter_code
_entity_poly.pdbx_strand_id
1 'polypeptide(L)'
;MKRQILKALTVLLIISALTGGMAACGKKEKAQMSDGTFTVGFDAEFPPYGYKDESGEYVGFDLDLAQEVCNRNGWTLVKQPIDWDSKDMELNSGTISCIWNGFTMDGRKDEYTWSSAYVDNSQVVVVRADSGITKLSDLAGKVVVVQADSSALAAFTGEDAEEANRALVASFQSLQQVSDYNSAFMNLESGSVDAVCMDIGVAKYELEARGSKYVMLNEHVSSEQYGIGFKKGNTELRNQVQEALNEMLADGTFNEIAQKWKLEESVCLGQSGADEVLLAENGQTQKKNSVAQLGEIIVQLKNGMFATLGIFILTLVFSLPLGLVITFIRMSKVKLLQWIAKIYISIMRGTPLMLQLLVVFFGPYYLFGISLSYSYRFYAVIIGFALNYAAYFAEIYRAGIEAVPAGQYEAAEVLGYSKTQTFVRIIFPQMVKRVMPPVTNEVITLVKDTSLAFALAYTEIFTLAKQVAATNASIMPLFVAGVFYYIFNFLVAWIMEQIEKSMQYYR
;
A
#
# COMPACT_ATOMS: atom_id res chain seq x y z
N MET A 1 24.17 34.97 2.73
CA MET A 1 25.07 34.19 1.88
C MET A 1 25.78 33.07 2.62
N LYS A 2 26.62 33.32 3.68
CA LYS A 2 27.35 32.26 4.42
C LYS A 2 26.47 31.15 5.03
N ARG A 3 25.27 31.47 5.57
CA ARG A 3 24.32 30.46 6.13
C ARG A 3 23.65 29.59 5.06
N GLN A 4 23.47 30.05 3.85
CA GLN A 4 22.90 29.28 2.74
C GLN A 4 23.94 28.34 2.13
N ILE A 5 25.19 28.78 2.05
CA ILE A 5 26.33 27.95 1.61
C ILE A 5 26.59 26.81 2.63
N LEU A 6 26.47 27.11 3.93
CA LEU A 6 26.63 26.10 4.99
C LEU A 6 25.51 25.04 4.93
N LYS A 7 24.24 25.43 4.65
CA LYS A 7 23.12 24.49 4.46
C LYS A 7 23.29 23.64 3.19
N ALA A 8 23.76 24.23 2.09
CA ALA A 8 24.05 23.48 0.87
C ALA A 8 25.22 22.49 1.06
N LEU A 9 26.26 22.86 1.81
CA LEU A 9 27.37 21.98 2.18
C LEU A 9 26.92 20.85 3.10
N THR A 10 26.00 21.10 4.04
CA THR A 10 25.44 20.04 4.91
C THR A 10 24.60 19.03 4.10
N VAL A 11 23.83 19.49 3.12
CA VAL A 11 23.06 18.63 2.19
C VAL A 11 24.01 17.80 1.32
N LEU A 12 25.09 18.40 0.79
CA LEU A 12 26.11 17.67 0.01
C LEU A 12 26.85 16.63 0.87
N LEU A 13 27.13 16.93 2.13
CA LEU A 13 27.76 16.00 3.07
C LEU A 13 26.82 14.84 3.46
N ILE A 14 25.52 15.08 3.58
CA ILE A 14 24.53 14.02 3.83
C ILE A 14 24.40 13.13 2.60
N ILE A 15 24.38 13.71 1.39
CA ILE A 15 24.35 12.92 0.13
C ILE A 15 25.65 12.13 -0.04
N SER A 16 26.81 12.68 0.28
CA SER A 16 28.08 11.95 0.20
C SER A 16 28.24 10.88 1.29
N ALA A 17 27.65 11.06 2.47
CA ALA A 17 27.61 10.04 3.52
C ALA A 17 26.66 8.87 3.15
N LEU A 18 25.55 9.16 2.47
CA LEU A 18 24.62 8.16 1.95
C LEU A 18 25.21 7.37 0.77
N THR A 19 26.02 8.01 -0.10
CA THR A 19 26.68 7.33 -1.22
C THR A 19 27.96 6.58 -0.79
N GLY A 20 28.65 7.04 0.25
CA GLY A 20 29.85 6.38 0.81
C GLY A 20 29.52 5.09 1.59
N GLY A 21 28.33 4.99 2.16
CA GLY A 21 27.87 3.79 2.87
C GLY A 21 27.56 2.59 1.96
N MET A 22 27.28 2.81 0.68
CA MET A 22 26.94 1.73 -0.26
C MET A 22 28.16 1.04 -0.90
N ALA A 23 29.36 1.56 -0.72
CA ALA A 23 30.59 0.95 -1.30
C ALA A 23 31.30 -0.06 -0.38
N ALA A 24 30.81 -0.29 0.85
CA ALA A 24 31.49 -1.10 1.85
C ALA A 24 30.87 -2.49 2.10
N CYS A 25 29.89 -2.95 1.33
CA CYS A 25 29.27 -4.27 1.54
C CYS A 25 29.55 -5.21 0.35
N GLY A 26 30.81 -5.60 0.20
CA GLY A 26 31.29 -6.61 -0.73
C GLY A 26 31.80 -7.86 -0.02
N LYS A 27 31.05 -8.42 0.93
CA LYS A 27 31.21 -9.80 1.39
C LYS A 27 29.98 -10.58 1.00
N LYS A 28 30.14 -11.62 0.20
CA LYS A 28 29.15 -12.68 0.00
C LYS A 28 28.91 -13.34 1.37
N GLU A 29 27.97 -12.84 2.15
CA GLU A 29 27.44 -13.59 3.28
C GLU A 29 26.53 -14.67 2.71
N LYS A 30 26.91 -15.93 2.93
CA LYS A 30 25.97 -17.06 2.84
C LYS A 30 24.81 -16.73 3.79
N ALA A 31 23.59 -16.73 3.29
CA ALA A 31 22.39 -16.67 4.13
C ALA A 31 22.38 -17.95 4.97
N GLN A 32 22.96 -17.89 6.13
CA GLN A 32 23.04 -18.97 7.10
C GLN A 32 21.86 -18.79 8.05
N MET A 33 21.07 -19.85 8.26
CA MET A 33 20.06 -19.87 9.32
C MET A 33 20.72 -19.45 10.63
N SER A 34 20.21 -18.42 11.29
CA SER A 34 20.69 -18.03 12.61
C SER A 34 20.07 -18.99 13.63
N ASP A 35 20.91 -19.77 14.29
CA ASP A 35 20.57 -20.59 15.46
C ASP A 35 19.42 -21.61 15.29
N GLY A 36 19.31 -22.28 14.11
CA GLY A 36 18.30 -23.30 13.89
C GLY A 36 16.87 -22.76 13.72
N THR A 37 16.73 -21.45 13.47
CA THR A 37 15.42 -20.81 13.23
C THR A 37 15.12 -20.73 11.73
N PHE A 38 13.94 -21.23 11.33
CA PHE A 38 13.45 -21.17 9.97
C PHE A 38 12.26 -20.20 9.88
N THR A 39 12.45 -19.07 9.23
CA THR A 39 11.45 -18.00 9.15
C THR A 39 10.75 -18.06 7.80
N VAL A 40 9.45 -18.35 7.80
CA VAL A 40 8.60 -18.37 6.61
C VAL A 40 7.91 -17.02 6.45
N GLY A 41 8.15 -16.37 5.31
CA GLY A 41 7.43 -15.15 4.91
C GLY A 41 6.16 -15.51 4.14
N PHE A 42 5.02 -14.96 4.57
CA PHE A 42 3.72 -15.23 3.97
C PHE A 42 2.75 -14.05 4.10
N ASP A 43 1.77 -13.96 3.19
CA ASP A 43 0.63 -13.06 3.29
C ASP A 43 -0.39 -13.65 4.26
N ALA A 44 -0.71 -12.93 5.34
CA ALA A 44 -1.64 -13.40 6.37
C ALA A 44 -3.13 -13.30 5.96
N GLU A 45 -3.41 -12.91 4.73
CA GLU A 45 -4.76 -12.78 4.16
C GLU A 45 -4.93 -13.64 2.89
N PHE A 46 -4.24 -14.81 2.86
CA PHE A 46 -4.20 -15.72 1.71
C PHE A 46 -4.68 -17.16 2.07
N PRO A 47 -5.95 -17.33 2.50
CA PRO A 47 -6.49 -18.64 2.79
C PRO A 47 -6.69 -19.46 1.50
N PRO A 48 -6.54 -20.80 1.50
CA PRO A 48 -6.24 -21.66 2.64
C PRO A 48 -4.73 -21.86 2.89
N TYR A 49 -3.83 -21.17 2.19
CA TYR A 49 -2.38 -21.40 2.21
C TYR A 49 -1.71 -20.80 3.46
N GLY A 50 -2.00 -19.53 3.79
CA GLY A 50 -1.50 -18.85 4.98
C GLY A 50 -2.43 -17.71 5.38
N TYR A 51 -2.97 -17.74 6.60
CA TYR A 51 -3.88 -16.69 7.05
C TYR A 51 -4.02 -16.68 8.57
N LYS A 52 -4.68 -15.65 9.09
CA LYS A 52 -5.00 -15.52 10.51
C LYS A 52 -6.42 -16.03 10.75
N ASP A 53 -6.57 -17.06 11.60
CA ASP A 53 -7.86 -17.61 11.95
C ASP A 53 -8.64 -16.78 12.98
N GLU A 54 -9.86 -17.22 13.33
CA GLU A 54 -10.71 -16.54 14.32
C GLU A 54 -10.12 -16.51 15.74
N SER A 55 -9.21 -17.43 16.07
CA SER A 55 -8.49 -17.47 17.35
C SER A 55 -7.32 -16.46 17.38
N GLY A 56 -6.96 -15.91 16.24
CA GLY A 56 -5.84 -15.00 16.08
C GLY A 56 -4.51 -15.69 15.78
N GLU A 57 -4.52 -17.01 15.55
CA GLU A 57 -3.34 -17.80 15.19
C GLU A 57 -3.10 -17.81 13.66
N TYR A 58 -1.84 -17.93 13.27
CA TYR A 58 -1.48 -18.10 11.85
C TYR A 58 -1.55 -19.58 11.49
N VAL A 59 -2.45 -19.89 10.55
CA VAL A 59 -2.76 -21.25 10.08
C VAL A 59 -2.75 -21.28 8.54
N GLY A 60 -2.73 -22.48 7.98
CA GLY A 60 -2.81 -22.68 6.53
C GLY A 60 -2.06 -23.92 6.06
N PHE A 61 -2.33 -24.34 4.84
CA PHE A 61 -1.71 -25.50 4.21
C PHE A 61 -0.19 -25.39 4.18
N ASP A 62 0.32 -24.26 3.70
CA ASP A 62 1.76 -24.01 3.59
C ASP A 62 2.43 -23.91 4.97
N LEU A 63 1.74 -23.33 5.95
CA LEU A 63 2.25 -23.21 7.31
C LEU A 63 2.28 -24.56 8.05
N ASP A 64 1.34 -25.47 7.77
CA ASP A 64 1.36 -26.83 8.30
C ASP A 64 2.49 -27.63 7.66
N LEU A 65 2.69 -27.51 6.33
CA LEU A 65 3.84 -28.13 5.66
C LEU A 65 5.17 -27.62 6.23
N ALA A 66 5.29 -26.30 6.41
CA ALA A 66 6.49 -25.67 6.98
C ALA A 66 6.76 -26.15 8.42
N GLN A 67 5.70 -26.33 9.22
CA GLN A 67 5.85 -26.85 10.58
C GLN A 67 6.40 -28.29 10.56
N GLU A 68 5.88 -29.13 9.67
CA GLU A 68 6.36 -30.51 9.58
C GLU A 68 7.79 -30.58 9.04
N VAL A 69 8.15 -29.75 8.05
CA VAL A 69 9.53 -29.63 7.59
C VAL A 69 10.47 -29.21 8.73
N CYS A 70 10.05 -28.28 9.58
CA CYS A 70 10.81 -27.87 10.76
C CYS A 70 10.95 -29.03 11.77
N ASN A 71 9.88 -29.80 12.02
CA ASN A 71 9.91 -30.94 12.91
C ASN A 71 10.95 -31.98 12.48
N ARG A 72 11.00 -32.32 11.18
CA ARG A 72 11.94 -33.29 10.61
C ARG A 72 13.40 -32.80 10.64
N ASN A 73 13.62 -31.54 10.44
CA ASN A 73 14.97 -30.95 10.45
C ASN A 73 15.44 -30.50 11.84
N GLY A 74 14.59 -30.60 12.89
CA GLY A 74 14.91 -30.11 14.23
C GLY A 74 15.02 -28.58 14.30
N TRP A 75 14.27 -27.86 13.45
CA TRP A 75 14.27 -26.40 13.40
C TRP A 75 13.10 -25.78 14.19
N THR A 76 13.26 -24.52 14.56
CA THR A 76 12.16 -23.72 15.14
C THR A 76 11.50 -22.90 14.04
N LEU A 77 10.21 -23.13 13.79
CA LEU A 77 9.43 -22.35 12.83
C LEU A 77 9.10 -20.96 13.39
N VAL A 78 9.38 -19.92 12.61
CA VAL A 78 8.86 -18.58 12.82
C VAL A 78 7.94 -18.23 11.64
N LYS A 79 6.67 -18.00 11.92
CA LYS A 79 5.67 -17.57 10.95
C LYS A 79 5.69 -16.04 10.89
N GLN A 80 6.25 -15.48 9.82
CA GLN A 80 6.42 -14.02 9.64
C GLN A 80 5.42 -13.51 8.62
N PRO A 81 4.34 -12.82 9.03
CA PRO A 81 3.48 -12.14 8.08
C PRO A 81 4.23 -10.97 7.43
N ILE A 82 4.06 -10.83 6.13
CA ILE A 82 4.69 -9.77 5.32
C ILE A 82 3.66 -9.10 4.41
N ASP A 83 3.91 -7.85 4.03
CA ASP A 83 3.23 -7.25 2.89
C ASP A 83 3.73 -7.93 1.60
N TRP A 84 2.80 -8.44 0.78
CA TRP A 84 3.18 -9.27 -0.38
C TRP A 84 4.08 -8.55 -1.38
N ASP A 85 3.88 -7.25 -1.59
CA ASP A 85 4.71 -6.42 -2.44
C ASP A 85 6.10 -6.08 -1.86
N SER A 86 6.39 -6.53 -0.63
CA SER A 86 7.71 -6.39 0.01
C SER A 86 8.50 -7.70 0.12
N LYS A 87 7.94 -8.83 -0.35
CA LYS A 87 8.52 -10.18 -0.19
C LYS A 87 9.98 -10.29 -0.63
N ASP A 88 10.33 -9.64 -1.75
CA ASP A 88 11.69 -9.69 -2.28
C ASP A 88 12.69 -8.94 -1.42
N MET A 89 12.28 -7.81 -0.86
CA MET A 89 13.12 -7.05 0.07
C MET A 89 13.35 -7.83 1.37
N GLU A 90 12.31 -8.48 1.89
CA GLU A 90 12.38 -9.32 3.09
C GLU A 90 13.29 -10.54 2.87
N LEU A 91 13.14 -11.23 1.74
CA LEU A 91 13.97 -12.38 1.38
C LEU A 91 15.44 -11.97 1.14
N ASN A 92 15.65 -10.88 0.40
CA ASN A 92 17.00 -10.42 0.06
C ASN A 92 17.77 -9.85 1.27
N SER A 93 17.05 -9.24 2.22
CA SER A 93 17.63 -8.77 3.49
C SER A 93 17.96 -9.90 4.46
N GLY A 94 17.32 -11.08 4.28
CA GLY A 94 17.49 -12.21 5.18
C GLY A 94 16.60 -12.16 6.42
N THR A 95 15.58 -11.30 6.44
CA THR A 95 14.54 -11.27 7.48
C THR A 95 13.66 -12.50 7.43
N ILE A 96 13.47 -13.07 6.24
CA ILE A 96 12.82 -14.36 6.03
C ILE A 96 13.77 -15.35 5.36
N SER A 97 13.60 -16.65 5.65
CA SER A 97 14.40 -17.74 5.09
C SER A 97 13.90 -18.15 3.72
N CYS A 98 12.59 -18.07 3.50
CA CYS A 98 11.91 -18.39 2.25
C CYS A 98 10.57 -17.63 2.16
N ILE A 99 10.03 -17.57 0.94
CA ILE A 99 8.64 -17.19 0.65
C ILE A 99 7.87 -18.49 0.46
N TRP A 100 6.86 -18.73 1.31
CA TRP A 100 6.05 -19.93 1.24
C TRP A 100 4.59 -19.59 1.50
N ASN A 101 3.84 -19.36 0.44
CA ASN A 101 2.46 -18.87 0.50
C ASN A 101 1.73 -18.98 -0.85
N GLY A 102 1.61 -20.21 -1.39
CA GLY A 102 1.04 -20.33 -2.72
C GLY A 102 1.82 -19.49 -3.73
N PHE A 103 3.14 -19.63 -3.78
CA PHE A 103 3.99 -18.73 -4.54
C PHE A 103 4.26 -19.26 -5.95
N THR A 104 3.73 -18.57 -6.96
CA THR A 104 3.81 -18.93 -8.38
C THR A 104 5.24 -18.86 -8.89
N MET A 105 5.68 -19.97 -9.48
CA MET A 105 7.01 -20.14 -10.09
C MET A 105 7.07 -19.58 -11.51
N ASP A 106 5.95 -19.65 -12.24
CA ASP A 106 5.90 -19.26 -13.66
C ASP A 106 6.16 -17.76 -13.84
N GLY A 107 6.97 -17.43 -14.85
CA GLY A 107 7.46 -16.06 -15.06
C GLY A 107 8.58 -15.60 -14.11
N ARG A 108 8.91 -16.39 -13.05
CA ARG A 108 9.88 -15.99 -12.00
C ARG A 108 11.00 -17.02 -11.80
N LYS A 109 11.13 -18.00 -12.69
CA LYS A 109 12.08 -19.13 -12.54
C LYS A 109 13.53 -18.68 -12.36
N ASP A 110 13.92 -17.58 -12.97
CA ASP A 110 15.27 -17.02 -12.90
C ASP A 110 15.52 -16.09 -11.71
N GLU A 111 14.50 -15.75 -10.91
CA GLU A 111 14.62 -14.76 -9.84
C GLU A 111 14.98 -15.39 -8.50
N TYR A 112 14.58 -16.65 -8.29
CA TYR A 112 14.72 -17.37 -7.01
C TYR A 112 15.44 -18.70 -7.21
N THR A 113 15.82 -19.33 -6.09
CA THR A 113 16.10 -20.75 -6.02
C THR A 113 14.83 -21.44 -5.55
N TRP A 114 14.23 -22.28 -6.41
CA TRP A 114 12.91 -22.88 -6.17
C TRP A 114 12.98 -24.29 -5.62
N SER A 115 11.98 -24.69 -4.83
CA SER A 115 11.64 -26.10 -4.61
C SER A 115 11.07 -26.70 -5.90
N SER A 116 10.82 -28.01 -5.93
CA SER A 116 9.89 -28.61 -6.89
C SER A 116 8.50 -28.02 -6.72
N ALA A 117 7.71 -27.98 -7.79
CA ALA A 117 6.32 -27.57 -7.72
C ALA A 117 5.53 -28.54 -6.80
N TYR A 118 4.64 -27.99 -5.98
CA TYR A 118 3.86 -28.79 -5.03
C TYR A 118 2.35 -28.62 -5.17
N VAL A 119 1.87 -27.54 -5.83
CA VAL A 119 0.45 -27.26 -6.12
C VAL A 119 0.30 -26.75 -7.54
N ASP A 120 -0.66 -27.28 -8.29
CA ASP A 120 -1.16 -26.71 -9.53
C ASP A 120 -2.20 -25.63 -9.21
N ASN A 121 -2.06 -24.45 -9.80
CA ASN A 121 -2.91 -23.29 -9.61
C ASN A 121 -3.41 -22.71 -10.92
N SER A 122 -4.40 -21.84 -10.84
CA SER A 122 -4.89 -21.04 -11.95
C SER A 122 -5.35 -19.67 -11.46
N GLN A 123 -5.17 -18.66 -12.27
CA GLN A 123 -5.77 -17.35 -12.04
C GLN A 123 -7.19 -17.32 -12.61
N VAL A 124 -8.16 -16.97 -11.77
CA VAL A 124 -9.59 -16.94 -12.08
C VAL A 124 -10.18 -15.59 -11.75
N VAL A 125 -11.37 -15.33 -12.26
CA VAL A 125 -12.10 -14.08 -12.01
C VAL A 125 -13.33 -14.35 -11.16
N VAL A 126 -13.48 -13.60 -10.07
CA VAL A 126 -14.63 -13.60 -9.18
C VAL A 126 -15.42 -12.31 -9.40
N VAL A 127 -16.74 -12.44 -9.54
CA VAL A 127 -17.69 -11.33 -9.75
C VAL A 127 -18.89 -11.47 -8.82
N ARG A 128 -19.66 -10.40 -8.66
CA ARG A 128 -20.96 -10.52 -7.97
C ARG A 128 -21.93 -11.34 -8.81
N ALA A 129 -22.73 -12.18 -8.17
CA ALA A 129 -23.71 -13.05 -8.83
C ALA A 129 -24.77 -12.26 -9.65
N ASP A 130 -25.04 -11.02 -9.25
CA ASP A 130 -26.01 -10.12 -9.91
C ASP A 130 -25.38 -9.20 -10.97
N SER A 131 -24.08 -9.34 -11.24
CA SER A 131 -23.33 -8.44 -12.14
C SER A 131 -23.68 -8.60 -13.63
N GLY A 132 -24.22 -9.76 -14.02
CA GLY A 132 -24.44 -10.13 -15.42
C GLY A 132 -23.17 -10.49 -16.18
N ILE A 133 -21.99 -10.53 -15.54
CA ILE A 133 -20.70 -10.96 -16.10
C ILE A 133 -20.64 -12.47 -16.02
N THR A 134 -20.44 -13.17 -17.14
CA THR A 134 -20.45 -14.64 -17.22
C THR A 134 -19.19 -15.22 -17.85
N LYS A 135 -18.40 -14.41 -18.54
CA LYS A 135 -17.16 -14.80 -19.23
C LYS A 135 -16.13 -13.66 -19.22
N LEU A 136 -14.88 -13.96 -19.49
CA LEU A 136 -13.77 -12.96 -19.47
C LEU A 136 -14.02 -11.80 -20.44
N SER A 137 -14.61 -12.04 -21.61
CA SER A 137 -14.88 -10.97 -22.58
C SER A 137 -15.92 -9.94 -22.09
N ASP A 138 -16.75 -10.26 -21.07
CA ASP A 138 -17.72 -9.33 -20.48
C ASP A 138 -17.03 -8.29 -19.57
N LEU A 139 -15.73 -8.46 -19.29
CA LEU A 139 -14.91 -7.52 -18.53
C LEU A 139 -14.54 -6.26 -19.32
N ALA A 140 -14.86 -6.19 -20.61
CA ALA A 140 -14.63 -4.99 -21.42
C ALA A 140 -15.39 -3.79 -20.82
N GLY A 141 -14.67 -2.67 -20.60
CA GLY A 141 -15.20 -1.47 -19.97
C GLY A 141 -15.47 -1.58 -18.46
N LYS A 142 -15.03 -2.67 -17.82
CA LYS A 142 -15.17 -2.93 -16.38
C LYS A 142 -13.93 -2.55 -15.60
N VAL A 143 -14.09 -2.34 -14.30
CA VAL A 143 -13.01 -2.12 -13.36
C VAL A 143 -12.64 -3.46 -12.73
N VAL A 144 -11.43 -3.93 -13.02
CA VAL A 144 -10.89 -5.19 -12.48
C VAL A 144 -9.85 -4.87 -11.43
N VAL A 145 -9.83 -5.63 -10.34
CA VAL A 145 -8.84 -5.50 -9.28
C VAL A 145 -8.02 -6.77 -9.14
N VAL A 146 -6.73 -6.61 -8.85
CA VAL A 146 -5.77 -7.67 -8.55
C VAL A 146 -4.97 -7.29 -7.29
N GLN A 147 -4.37 -8.26 -6.64
CA GLN A 147 -3.38 -7.96 -5.60
C GLN A 147 -2.09 -7.42 -6.24
N ALA A 148 -1.44 -6.46 -5.57
CA ALA A 148 -0.17 -5.91 -6.01
C ALA A 148 0.91 -7.01 -6.04
N ASP A 149 1.73 -7.02 -7.10
CA ASP A 149 2.82 -7.98 -7.31
C ASP A 149 2.40 -9.47 -7.29
N SER A 150 1.10 -9.72 -7.62
CA SER A 150 0.54 -11.07 -7.76
C SER A 150 0.79 -11.65 -9.15
N SER A 151 0.61 -12.97 -9.27
CA SER A 151 0.61 -13.66 -10.57
C SER A 151 -0.58 -13.24 -11.44
N ALA A 152 -1.73 -12.90 -10.86
CA ALA A 152 -2.84 -12.29 -11.60
C ALA A 152 -2.42 -10.99 -12.30
N LEU A 153 -1.67 -10.12 -11.61
CA LEU A 153 -1.13 -8.90 -12.22
C LEU A 153 -0.14 -9.24 -13.33
N ALA A 154 0.77 -10.18 -13.09
CA ALA A 154 1.77 -10.62 -14.07
C ALA A 154 1.11 -11.24 -15.31
N ALA A 155 0.04 -12.03 -15.16
CA ALA A 155 -0.72 -12.60 -16.26
C ALA A 155 -1.33 -11.54 -17.20
N PHE A 156 -1.64 -10.35 -16.69
CA PHE A 156 -2.20 -9.24 -17.47
C PHE A 156 -1.13 -8.28 -18.02
N THR A 157 -0.06 -8.01 -17.27
CA THR A 157 0.87 -6.89 -17.54
C THR A 157 2.34 -7.31 -17.68
N GLY A 158 2.67 -8.56 -17.34
CA GLY A 158 4.03 -9.09 -17.39
C GLY A 158 4.60 -9.12 -18.83
N GLU A 159 5.93 -9.19 -18.93
CA GLU A 159 6.62 -9.30 -20.24
C GLU A 159 6.22 -10.58 -20.98
N ASP A 160 5.94 -11.65 -20.24
CA ASP A 160 5.53 -12.96 -20.76
C ASP A 160 3.99 -13.15 -20.81
N ALA A 161 3.20 -12.10 -20.53
CA ALA A 161 1.74 -12.18 -20.58
C ALA A 161 1.26 -12.60 -21.98
N GLU A 162 0.30 -13.51 -22.03
CA GLU A 162 -0.32 -13.97 -23.26
C GLU A 162 -0.95 -12.81 -24.05
N GLU A 163 -0.93 -12.86 -25.37
CA GLU A 163 -1.53 -11.82 -26.23
C GLU A 163 -3.03 -11.64 -25.95
N ALA A 164 -3.75 -12.73 -25.64
CA ALA A 164 -5.15 -12.71 -25.27
C ALA A 164 -5.39 -11.91 -23.99
N ASN A 165 -4.55 -12.10 -22.97
CA ASN A 165 -4.62 -11.37 -21.70
C ASN A 165 -4.24 -9.89 -21.86
N ARG A 166 -3.25 -9.58 -22.70
CA ARG A 166 -2.91 -8.18 -23.06
C ARG A 166 -4.06 -7.47 -23.76
N ALA A 167 -4.73 -8.15 -24.68
CA ALA A 167 -5.92 -7.62 -25.34
C ALA A 167 -7.09 -7.46 -24.38
N LEU A 168 -7.26 -8.39 -23.46
CA LEU A 168 -8.31 -8.35 -22.43
C LEU A 168 -8.10 -7.15 -21.50
N VAL A 169 -6.91 -6.98 -20.93
CA VAL A 169 -6.62 -5.85 -20.03
C VAL A 169 -6.74 -4.50 -20.73
N ALA A 170 -6.37 -4.41 -22.01
CA ALA A 170 -6.54 -3.20 -22.83
C ALA A 170 -8.01 -2.82 -23.01
N SER A 171 -8.95 -3.77 -22.87
CA SER A 171 -10.39 -3.54 -22.95
C SER A 171 -11.01 -3.07 -21.62
N PHE A 172 -10.31 -3.21 -20.49
CA PHE A 172 -10.81 -2.80 -19.17
C PHE A 172 -11.00 -1.28 -19.10
N GLN A 173 -11.92 -0.82 -18.29
CA GLN A 173 -11.96 0.58 -17.90
C GLN A 173 -10.72 0.93 -17.05
N SER A 174 -10.34 0.03 -16.14
CA SER A 174 -9.14 0.16 -15.30
C SER A 174 -8.77 -1.19 -14.70
N LEU A 175 -7.47 -1.45 -14.60
CA LEU A 175 -6.89 -2.50 -13.75
C LEU A 175 -6.34 -1.83 -12.49
N GLN A 176 -6.86 -2.23 -11.32
CA GLN A 176 -6.45 -1.68 -10.03
C GLN A 176 -5.64 -2.69 -9.23
N GLN A 177 -4.77 -2.19 -8.36
CA GLN A 177 -3.99 -3.01 -7.46
C GLN A 177 -4.36 -2.67 -6.01
N VAL A 178 -4.54 -3.71 -5.21
CA VAL A 178 -4.76 -3.63 -3.75
C VAL A 178 -3.68 -4.41 -3.02
N SER A 179 -3.53 -4.18 -1.72
CA SER A 179 -2.53 -4.87 -0.89
C SER A 179 -2.87 -6.34 -0.64
N ASP A 180 -4.18 -6.64 -0.54
CA ASP A 180 -4.69 -7.92 -0.05
C ASP A 180 -6.07 -8.23 -0.63
N TYR A 181 -6.49 -9.49 -0.55
CA TYR A 181 -7.78 -9.95 -1.08
C TYR A 181 -8.98 -9.50 -0.24
N ASN A 182 -8.85 -9.23 1.06
CA ASN A 182 -9.95 -8.65 1.83
C ASN A 182 -10.31 -7.26 1.29
N SER A 183 -9.31 -6.43 1.03
CA SER A 183 -9.50 -5.14 0.36
C SER A 183 -10.14 -5.29 -1.02
N ALA A 184 -9.74 -6.30 -1.81
CA ALA A 184 -10.35 -6.60 -3.10
C ALA A 184 -11.84 -6.92 -2.97
N PHE A 185 -12.21 -7.80 -2.05
CA PHE A 185 -13.62 -8.16 -1.81
C PHE A 185 -14.45 -7.00 -1.24
N MET A 186 -13.90 -6.16 -0.35
CA MET A 186 -14.59 -4.95 0.11
C MET A 186 -14.90 -4.00 -1.06
N ASN A 187 -13.97 -3.86 -2.00
CA ASN A 187 -14.18 -3.07 -3.21
C ASN A 187 -15.25 -3.70 -4.14
N LEU A 188 -15.23 -5.03 -4.31
CA LEU A 188 -16.22 -5.76 -5.10
C LEU A 188 -17.63 -5.69 -4.47
N GLU A 189 -17.73 -5.85 -3.16
CA GLU A 189 -18.97 -5.78 -2.39
C GLU A 189 -19.60 -4.39 -2.46
N SER A 190 -18.79 -3.34 -2.28
CA SER A 190 -19.24 -1.94 -2.35
C SER A 190 -19.60 -1.49 -3.76
N GLY A 191 -19.23 -2.26 -4.81
CA GLY A 191 -19.44 -1.92 -6.21
C GLY A 191 -18.44 -0.90 -6.76
N SER A 192 -17.37 -0.62 -6.05
CA SER A 192 -16.29 0.25 -6.55
C SER A 192 -15.43 -0.43 -7.62
N VAL A 193 -15.47 -1.76 -7.68
CA VAL A 193 -14.93 -2.59 -8.77
C VAL A 193 -15.97 -3.61 -9.23
N ASP A 194 -15.82 -4.12 -10.45
CA ASP A 194 -16.75 -5.07 -11.05
C ASP A 194 -16.28 -6.53 -10.88
N ALA A 195 -14.97 -6.76 -10.80
CA ALA A 195 -14.37 -8.08 -10.77
C ALA A 195 -13.06 -8.11 -9.99
N VAL A 196 -12.73 -9.27 -9.39
CA VAL A 196 -11.45 -9.58 -8.75
C VAL A 196 -10.80 -10.73 -9.51
N CYS A 197 -9.55 -10.55 -9.97
CA CYS A 197 -8.76 -11.67 -10.49
C CYS A 197 -7.81 -12.16 -9.39
N MET A 198 -7.81 -13.48 -9.16
CA MET A 198 -7.15 -14.09 -8.02
C MET A 198 -6.91 -15.60 -8.22
N ASP A 199 -6.18 -16.18 -7.31
CA ASP A 199 -5.85 -17.60 -7.28
C ASP A 199 -7.10 -18.46 -7.04
N ILE A 200 -7.25 -19.56 -7.78
CA ILE A 200 -8.44 -20.42 -7.71
C ILE A 200 -8.64 -21.05 -6.33
N GLY A 201 -7.55 -21.38 -5.63
CA GLY A 201 -7.62 -21.94 -4.27
C GLY A 201 -8.21 -20.92 -3.28
N VAL A 202 -7.74 -19.68 -3.36
CA VAL A 202 -8.25 -18.56 -2.55
C VAL A 202 -9.70 -18.24 -2.95
N ALA A 203 -10.00 -18.19 -4.25
CA ALA A 203 -11.36 -17.94 -4.74
C ALA A 203 -12.36 -18.98 -4.21
N LYS A 204 -12.04 -20.27 -4.26
CA LYS A 204 -12.89 -21.35 -3.72
C LYS A 204 -13.15 -21.17 -2.23
N TYR A 205 -12.11 -20.90 -1.44
CA TYR A 205 -12.23 -20.65 -0.02
C TYR A 205 -13.12 -19.44 0.32
N GLU A 206 -12.89 -18.33 -0.34
CA GLU A 206 -13.66 -17.09 -0.15
C GLU A 206 -15.14 -17.25 -0.57
N LEU A 207 -15.41 -17.97 -1.65
CA LEU A 207 -16.79 -18.25 -2.10
C LEU A 207 -17.53 -19.16 -1.12
N GLU A 208 -16.85 -20.16 -0.54
CA GLU A 208 -17.42 -21.01 0.51
C GLU A 208 -17.79 -20.17 1.75
N ALA A 209 -16.89 -19.25 2.17
CA ALA A 209 -17.10 -18.41 3.35
C ALA A 209 -18.17 -17.32 3.13
N ARG A 210 -18.21 -16.68 1.94
CA ARG A 210 -19.09 -15.53 1.64
C ARG A 210 -20.43 -15.92 1.00
N GLY A 211 -20.59 -17.19 0.60
CA GLY A 211 -21.82 -17.76 0.08
C GLY A 211 -22.17 -17.29 -1.34
N SER A 212 -23.43 -17.42 -1.73
CA SER A 212 -23.93 -17.25 -3.10
C SER A 212 -23.96 -15.81 -3.65
N LYS A 213 -23.41 -14.85 -2.93
CA LYS A 213 -23.32 -13.46 -3.39
C LYS A 213 -22.33 -13.26 -4.55
N TYR A 214 -21.39 -14.17 -4.70
CA TYR A 214 -20.30 -14.11 -5.67
C TYR A 214 -20.27 -15.40 -6.49
N VAL A 215 -19.73 -15.29 -7.69
CA VAL A 215 -19.50 -16.42 -8.59
C VAL A 215 -18.11 -16.30 -9.20
N MET A 216 -17.47 -17.44 -9.39
CA MET A 216 -16.22 -17.56 -10.13
C MET A 216 -16.56 -17.87 -11.58
N LEU A 217 -15.90 -17.20 -12.54
CA LEU A 217 -16.04 -17.51 -13.95
C LEU A 217 -15.39 -18.86 -14.26
N ASN A 218 -15.95 -19.58 -15.25
CA ASN A 218 -15.41 -20.87 -15.67
C ASN A 218 -14.13 -20.77 -16.49
N GLU A 219 -13.86 -19.60 -17.08
CA GLU A 219 -12.65 -19.34 -17.88
C GLU A 219 -11.52 -18.94 -16.96
N HIS A 220 -10.33 -19.51 -17.20
CA HIS A 220 -9.12 -19.18 -16.46
C HIS A 220 -8.32 -18.13 -17.22
N VAL A 221 -7.68 -17.23 -16.49
CA VAL A 221 -6.77 -16.20 -17.02
C VAL A 221 -5.40 -16.82 -17.32
N SER A 222 -4.90 -17.68 -16.41
CA SER A 222 -3.65 -18.43 -16.57
C SER A 222 -3.69 -19.72 -15.78
N SER A 223 -2.81 -20.65 -16.12
CA SER A 223 -2.49 -21.85 -15.32
C SER A 223 -1.03 -21.76 -14.92
N GLU A 224 -0.70 -22.15 -13.71
CA GLU A 224 0.59 -21.93 -13.09
C GLU A 224 0.86 -22.96 -11.99
N GLN A 225 2.10 -23.01 -11.49
CA GLN A 225 2.49 -23.90 -10.41
C GLN A 225 3.09 -23.15 -9.23
N TYR A 226 2.80 -23.61 -8.03
CA TYR A 226 3.37 -23.09 -6.79
C TYR A 226 4.63 -23.84 -6.38
N GLY A 227 5.63 -23.08 -5.96
CA GLY A 227 6.86 -23.57 -5.34
C GLY A 227 7.22 -22.71 -4.13
N ILE A 228 8.22 -23.17 -3.39
CA ILE A 228 8.81 -22.41 -2.29
C ILE A 228 9.96 -21.59 -2.85
N GLY A 229 9.92 -20.26 -2.69
CA GLY A 229 10.95 -19.37 -3.18
C GLY A 229 12.02 -19.09 -2.12
N PHE A 230 13.27 -19.45 -2.44
CA PHE A 230 14.44 -19.14 -1.62
C PHE A 230 15.28 -18.06 -2.32
N LYS A 231 16.08 -17.33 -1.51
CA LYS A 231 17.03 -16.38 -2.08
C LYS A 231 17.92 -17.03 -3.14
N LYS A 232 18.07 -16.38 -4.27
CA LYS A 232 18.83 -16.94 -5.41
C LYS A 232 20.22 -17.39 -4.98
N GLY A 233 20.56 -18.64 -5.29
CA GLY A 233 21.81 -19.31 -4.93
C GLY A 233 21.81 -19.97 -3.55
N ASN A 234 20.70 -19.94 -2.80
CA ASN A 234 20.58 -20.66 -1.52
C ASN A 234 20.10 -22.10 -1.73
N THR A 235 20.90 -22.89 -2.46
CA THR A 235 20.59 -24.28 -2.82
C THR A 235 20.67 -25.22 -1.62
N GLU A 236 21.50 -24.93 -0.63
CA GLU A 236 21.67 -25.77 0.56
C GLU A 236 20.36 -25.84 1.38
N LEU A 237 19.80 -24.69 1.71
CA LEU A 237 18.55 -24.63 2.48
C LEU A 237 17.36 -25.20 1.68
N ARG A 238 17.30 -24.86 0.35
CA ARG A 238 16.31 -25.42 -0.55
C ARG A 238 16.34 -26.96 -0.56
N ASN A 239 17.53 -27.53 -0.66
CA ASN A 239 17.68 -29.00 -0.71
C ASN A 239 17.21 -29.66 0.58
N GLN A 240 17.51 -29.10 1.75
CA GLN A 240 17.04 -29.59 3.04
C GLN A 240 15.51 -29.57 3.14
N VAL A 241 14.87 -28.48 2.70
CA VAL A 241 13.40 -28.37 2.67
C VAL A 241 12.81 -29.36 1.66
N GLN A 242 13.40 -29.48 0.46
CA GLN A 242 12.94 -30.40 -0.58
C GLN A 242 13.05 -31.88 -0.12
N GLU A 243 14.13 -32.26 0.56
CA GLU A 243 14.29 -33.60 1.10
C GLU A 243 13.19 -33.93 2.10
N ALA A 244 12.89 -33.01 3.03
CA ALA A 244 11.80 -33.19 3.98
C ALA A 244 10.43 -33.31 3.29
N LEU A 245 10.16 -32.50 2.26
CA LEU A 245 8.93 -32.63 1.47
C LEU A 245 8.82 -33.97 0.75
N ASN A 246 9.92 -34.49 0.19
CA ASN A 246 9.95 -35.80 -0.46
C ASN A 246 9.71 -36.94 0.55
N GLU A 247 10.25 -36.85 1.77
CA GLU A 247 9.96 -37.76 2.87
C GLU A 247 8.49 -37.71 3.25
N MET A 248 7.89 -36.53 3.39
CA MET A 248 6.46 -36.35 3.70
C MET A 248 5.57 -36.93 2.60
N LEU A 249 5.98 -36.86 1.34
CA LEU A 249 5.27 -37.49 0.24
C LEU A 249 5.36 -39.03 0.33
N ALA A 250 6.55 -39.53 0.63
CA ALA A 250 6.80 -40.98 0.70
C ALA A 250 6.07 -41.66 1.87
N ASP A 251 5.93 -41.01 3.02
CA ASP A 251 5.23 -41.58 4.20
C ASP A 251 3.74 -41.18 4.27
N GLY A 252 3.24 -40.33 3.34
CA GLY A 252 1.85 -39.96 3.22
C GLY A 252 1.46 -38.67 4.00
N THR A 253 2.33 -38.15 4.86
CA THR A 253 2.06 -36.94 5.66
C THR A 253 1.68 -35.73 4.81
N PHE A 254 2.32 -35.57 3.63
CA PHE A 254 1.99 -34.49 2.67
C PHE A 254 0.53 -34.55 2.22
N ASN A 255 0.06 -35.75 1.87
CA ASN A 255 -1.31 -35.98 1.42
C ASN A 255 -2.33 -35.83 2.57
N GLU A 256 -1.98 -36.20 3.80
CA GLU A 256 -2.83 -36.00 4.98
C GLU A 256 -3.03 -34.50 5.23
N ILE A 257 -1.98 -33.69 5.12
CA ILE A 257 -2.06 -32.23 5.24
C ILE A 257 -2.89 -31.64 4.08
N ALA A 258 -2.68 -32.11 2.84
CA ALA A 258 -3.47 -31.66 1.69
C ALA A 258 -4.98 -31.97 1.88
N GLN A 259 -5.32 -33.15 2.38
CA GLN A 259 -6.70 -33.54 2.67
C GLN A 259 -7.32 -32.69 3.79
N LYS A 260 -6.57 -32.36 4.84
CA LYS A 260 -7.02 -31.46 5.90
C LYS A 260 -7.49 -30.12 5.35
N TRP A 261 -6.82 -29.60 4.31
CA TRP A 261 -7.09 -28.32 3.71
C TRP A 261 -7.94 -28.38 2.44
N LYS A 262 -8.45 -29.58 2.06
CA LYS A 262 -9.26 -29.83 0.84
C LYS A 262 -8.52 -29.45 -0.45
N LEU A 263 -7.23 -29.68 -0.50
CA LEU A 263 -6.34 -29.37 -1.63
C LEU A 263 -5.80 -30.63 -2.33
N GLU A 264 -6.31 -31.82 -2.01
CA GLU A 264 -5.84 -33.10 -2.54
C GLU A 264 -5.90 -33.20 -4.07
N GLU A 265 -6.84 -32.49 -4.72
CA GLU A 265 -6.95 -32.45 -6.18
C GLU A 265 -5.98 -31.44 -6.84
N SER A 266 -5.40 -30.53 -6.05
CA SER A 266 -4.53 -29.46 -6.55
C SER A 266 -3.05 -29.74 -6.31
N VAL A 267 -2.69 -30.74 -5.50
CA VAL A 267 -1.29 -31.05 -5.20
C VAL A 267 -0.64 -31.82 -6.34
N CYS A 268 0.58 -31.46 -6.72
CA CYS A 268 1.34 -32.02 -7.82
C CYS A 268 2.76 -32.49 -7.46
N LEU A 269 3.16 -32.43 -6.19
CA LEU A 269 4.50 -32.85 -5.75
C LEU A 269 4.79 -34.31 -6.15
N GLY A 270 5.94 -34.55 -6.79
CA GLY A 270 6.35 -35.87 -7.29
C GLY A 270 5.67 -36.31 -8.58
N GLN A 271 4.86 -35.48 -9.23
CA GLN A 271 4.31 -35.75 -10.58
C GLN A 271 5.30 -35.38 -11.67
N SER A 272 5.24 -36.08 -12.81
CA SER A 272 6.14 -35.84 -13.96
C SER A 272 5.97 -34.40 -14.48
N GLY A 273 7.01 -33.58 -14.40
CA GLY A 273 7.02 -32.16 -14.78
C GLY A 273 7.38 -31.23 -13.63
N ALA A 274 7.15 -31.64 -12.37
CA ALA A 274 7.50 -30.84 -11.19
C ALA A 274 9.03 -30.73 -10.96
N ASP A 275 9.82 -31.64 -11.49
CA ASP A 275 11.29 -31.74 -11.30
C ASP A 275 12.13 -31.02 -12.36
N GLU A 276 11.55 -30.57 -13.48
CA GLU A 276 12.30 -29.91 -14.57
C GLU A 276 12.95 -28.59 -14.19
N VAL A 277 12.47 -27.93 -13.16
CA VAL A 277 12.97 -26.62 -12.70
C VAL A 277 14.34 -26.70 -12.00
N LEU A 278 14.74 -27.88 -11.53
CA LEU A 278 15.99 -28.07 -10.79
C LEU A 278 17.27 -27.95 -11.64
N LEU A 279 17.18 -27.96 -12.98
CA LEU A 279 18.32 -28.03 -13.89
C LEU A 279 18.67 -26.71 -14.58
N ALA A 280 17.92 -25.63 -14.43
CA ALA A 280 18.15 -24.36 -15.12
C ALA A 280 18.96 -23.34 -14.29
N GLU A 281 20.16 -23.73 -13.83
CA GLU A 281 21.11 -22.80 -13.21
C GLU A 281 22.19 -22.36 -14.21
N ASN A 282 21.90 -21.48 -15.17
CA ASN A 282 22.91 -20.69 -15.89
C ASN A 282 22.28 -19.53 -16.69
N GLY A 283 21.68 -18.56 -16.01
CA GLY A 283 21.27 -17.28 -16.59
C GLY A 283 22.14 -16.13 -16.07
N GLN A 284 23.02 -15.57 -16.87
CA GLN A 284 23.75 -14.34 -16.54
C GLN A 284 22.80 -13.16 -16.57
N THR A 285 22.45 -12.62 -15.42
CA THR A 285 21.75 -11.32 -15.29
C THR A 285 22.65 -10.21 -15.82
N GLN A 286 22.32 -9.61 -16.95
CA GLN A 286 22.98 -8.40 -17.45
C GLN A 286 22.70 -7.24 -16.48
N LYS A 287 23.73 -6.72 -15.81
CA LYS A 287 23.68 -5.47 -15.07
C LYS A 287 23.39 -4.32 -16.04
N LYS A 288 22.16 -3.83 -16.09
CA LYS A 288 21.82 -2.54 -16.74
C LYS A 288 22.58 -1.39 -16.06
N ASN A 289 23.01 -0.40 -16.86
CA ASN A 289 23.72 0.80 -16.37
C ASN A 289 22.85 1.57 -15.36
N SER A 290 23.34 1.80 -14.16
CA SER A 290 22.64 2.43 -13.03
C SER A 290 22.00 3.80 -13.35
N VAL A 291 22.53 4.57 -14.27
CA VAL A 291 22.02 5.91 -14.64
C VAL A 291 20.80 5.82 -15.57
N ALA A 292 20.80 4.84 -16.52
CA ALA A 292 19.65 4.59 -17.38
C ALA A 292 18.46 4.08 -16.55
N GLN A 293 18.71 3.21 -15.59
CA GLN A 293 17.71 2.66 -14.67
C GLN A 293 17.03 3.74 -13.80
N LEU A 294 17.79 4.74 -13.31
CA LEU A 294 17.24 5.90 -12.59
C LEU A 294 16.29 6.73 -13.46
N GLY A 295 16.63 6.93 -14.74
CA GLY A 295 15.77 7.66 -15.68
C GLY A 295 14.44 6.93 -15.92
N GLU A 296 14.48 5.61 -16.09
CA GLU A 296 13.28 4.76 -16.26
C GLU A 296 12.38 4.84 -15.02
N ILE A 297 12.94 4.70 -13.81
CA ILE A 297 12.20 4.81 -12.53
C ILE A 297 11.51 6.19 -12.41
N ILE A 298 12.19 7.29 -12.69
CA ILE A 298 11.60 8.64 -12.61
C ILE A 298 10.41 8.77 -13.58
N VAL A 299 10.52 8.22 -14.78
CA VAL A 299 9.43 8.22 -15.78
C VAL A 299 8.24 7.40 -15.29
N GLN A 300 8.48 6.24 -14.69
CA GLN A 300 7.43 5.38 -14.12
C GLN A 300 6.70 6.08 -12.95
N LEU A 301 7.43 6.80 -12.08
CA LEU A 301 6.85 7.50 -10.92
C LEU A 301 6.15 8.82 -11.25
N LYS A 302 6.29 9.34 -12.47
CA LYS A 302 5.80 10.67 -12.89
C LYS A 302 4.32 10.89 -12.59
N ASN A 303 3.47 9.94 -12.91
CA ASN A 303 2.01 10.07 -12.70
C ASN A 303 1.66 10.13 -11.21
N GLY A 304 2.35 9.35 -10.38
CA GLY A 304 2.19 9.41 -8.92
C GLY A 304 2.62 10.74 -8.33
N MET A 305 3.68 11.38 -8.88
CA MET A 305 4.09 12.73 -8.47
C MET A 305 2.97 13.75 -8.68
N PHE A 306 2.30 13.72 -9.84
CA PHE A 306 1.16 14.61 -10.12
C PHE A 306 -0.05 14.30 -9.24
N ALA A 307 -0.33 13.01 -8.97
CA ALA A 307 -1.40 12.60 -8.07
C ALA A 307 -1.17 13.13 -6.64
N THR A 308 0.05 12.95 -6.11
CA THR A 308 0.47 13.49 -4.80
C THR A 308 0.29 15.00 -4.72
N LEU A 309 0.75 15.73 -5.74
CA LEU A 309 0.58 17.18 -5.83
C LEU A 309 -0.90 17.59 -5.88
N GLY A 310 -1.72 16.86 -6.63
CA GLY A 310 -3.18 17.06 -6.71
C GLY A 310 -3.87 16.89 -5.37
N ILE A 311 -3.58 15.79 -4.64
CA ILE A 311 -4.10 15.56 -3.29
C ILE A 311 -3.72 16.72 -2.37
N PHE A 312 -2.44 17.10 -2.35
CA PHE A 312 -1.93 18.18 -1.52
C PHE A 312 -2.66 19.52 -1.77
N ILE A 313 -2.72 19.95 -3.03
CA ILE A 313 -3.34 21.22 -3.40
C ILE A 313 -4.84 21.23 -3.08
N LEU A 314 -5.57 20.20 -3.50
CA LEU A 314 -7.01 20.13 -3.28
C LEU A 314 -7.36 20.04 -1.80
N THR A 315 -6.57 19.29 -1.02
CA THR A 315 -6.75 19.26 0.43
C THR A 315 -6.63 20.66 1.03
N LEU A 316 -5.62 21.43 0.69
CA LEU A 316 -5.46 22.81 1.19
C LEU A 316 -6.58 23.73 0.74
N VAL A 317 -6.97 23.66 -0.54
CA VAL A 317 -8.06 24.48 -1.11
C VAL A 317 -9.38 24.25 -0.36
N PHE A 318 -9.68 23.04 0.05
CA PHE A 318 -10.92 22.74 0.75
C PHE A 318 -10.79 22.83 2.28
N SER A 319 -9.67 22.41 2.86
CA SER A 319 -9.53 22.36 4.33
C SER A 319 -9.33 23.74 4.98
N LEU A 320 -8.62 24.67 4.32
CA LEU A 320 -8.40 26.01 4.87
C LEU A 320 -9.72 26.80 5.05
N PRO A 321 -10.60 26.94 4.02
CA PRO A 321 -11.90 27.58 4.20
C PRO A 321 -12.83 26.83 5.16
N LEU A 322 -12.86 25.48 5.05
CA LEU A 322 -13.69 24.65 5.92
C LEU A 322 -13.27 24.79 7.38
N GLY A 323 -11.96 24.82 7.67
CA GLY A 323 -11.43 25.06 9.00
C GLY A 323 -11.89 26.40 9.59
N LEU A 324 -11.95 27.45 8.76
CA LEU A 324 -12.46 28.75 9.19
C LEU A 324 -13.96 28.71 9.52
N VAL A 325 -14.76 28.01 8.72
CA VAL A 325 -16.20 27.81 8.97
C VAL A 325 -16.40 27.05 10.30
N ILE A 326 -15.65 25.96 10.52
CA ILE A 326 -15.71 25.18 11.76
C ILE A 326 -15.28 26.03 12.95
N THR A 327 -14.28 26.91 12.80
CA THR A 327 -13.89 27.86 13.85
C THR A 327 -15.06 28.75 14.26
N PHE A 328 -15.79 29.33 13.32
CA PHE A 328 -16.95 30.16 13.62
C PHE A 328 -18.07 29.36 14.32
N ILE A 329 -18.33 28.15 13.87
CA ILE A 329 -19.28 27.26 14.54
C ILE A 329 -18.80 26.94 15.96
N ARG A 330 -17.54 26.67 16.17
CA ARG A 330 -16.90 26.37 17.45
C ARG A 330 -16.93 27.54 18.44
N MET A 331 -16.86 28.77 17.91
CA MET A 331 -16.93 30.01 18.67
C MET A 331 -18.35 30.61 18.74
N SER A 332 -19.35 29.94 18.19
CA SER A 332 -20.74 30.37 18.17
C SER A 332 -21.31 30.48 19.61
N LYS A 333 -22.26 31.39 19.81
CA LYS A 333 -23.04 31.51 21.09
C LYS A 333 -24.04 30.36 21.27
N VAL A 334 -24.38 29.62 20.21
CA VAL A 334 -25.30 28.49 20.23
C VAL A 334 -24.58 27.27 20.78
N LYS A 335 -24.89 26.87 22.01
CA LYS A 335 -24.22 25.75 22.72
C LYS A 335 -24.23 24.43 21.91
N LEU A 336 -25.34 24.14 21.22
CA LEU A 336 -25.48 22.92 20.42
C LEU A 336 -24.47 22.91 19.27
N LEU A 337 -24.35 23.99 18.51
CA LEU A 337 -23.39 24.11 17.41
C LEU A 337 -21.93 24.02 17.91
N GLN A 338 -21.67 24.70 19.04
CA GLN A 338 -20.37 24.62 19.69
C GLN A 338 -20.02 23.19 20.11
N TRP A 339 -20.99 22.45 20.64
CA TRP A 339 -20.79 21.05 21.06
C TRP A 339 -20.55 20.12 19.88
N ILE A 340 -21.32 20.26 18.79
CA ILE A 340 -21.12 19.51 17.55
C ILE A 340 -19.70 19.73 16.98
N ALA A 341 -19.25 20.99 16.89
CA ALA A 341 -17.91 21.30 16.43
C ALA A 341 -16.82 20.70 17.33
N LYS A 342 -17.03 20.72 18.67
CA LYS A 342 -16.11 20.09 19.63
C LYS A 342 -15.96 18.59 19.38
N ILE A 343 -17.06 17.87 19.21
CA ILE A 343 -17.06 16.43 18.97
C ILE A 343 -16.36 16.13 17.65
N TYR A 344 -16.71 16.83 16.57
CA TYR A 344 -16.07 16.67 15.28
C TYR A 344 -14.54 16.84 15.37
N ILE A 345 -14.07 17.94 15.96
CA ILE A 345 -12.64 18.21 16.12
C ILE A 345 -11.98 17.13 16.97
N SER A 346 -12.65 16.69 18.05
CA SER A 346 -12.14 15.64 18.94
C SER A 346 -11.97 14.31 18.21
N ILE A 347 -12.95 13.92 17.39
CA ILE A 347 -12.88 12.67 16.60
C ILE A 347 -11.77 12.77 15.56
N MET A 348 -11.77 13.84 14.76
CA MET A 348 -10.79 13.98 13.65
C MET A 348 -9.34 14.09 14.14
N ARG A 349 -9.10 14.66 15.30
CA ARG A 349 -7.76 14.76 15.88
C ARG A 349 -7.40 13.60 16.81
N GLY A 350 -8.38 12.82 17.23
CA GLY A 350 -8.20 11.70 18.15
C GLY A 350 -8.16 10.32 17.50
N THR A 351 -8.39 10.22 16.18
CA THR A 351 -8.38 8.95 15.44
C THR A 351 -7.35 8.98 14.32
N PRO A 352 -6.76 7.84 13.94
CA PRO A 352 -5.82 7.76 12.80
C PRO A 352 -6.47 8.20 11.48
N LEU A 353 -5.75 9.02 10.70
CA LEU A 353 -6.23 9.49 9.39
C LEU A 353 -6.55 8.34 8.44
N MET A 354 -5.74 7.28 8.45
CA MET A 354 -5.96 6.09 7.61
C MET A 354 -7.35 5.47 7.85
N LEU A 355 -7.76 5.31 9.12
CA LEU A 355 -9.09 4.79 9.45
C LEU A 355 -10.21 5.74 8.99
N GLN A 356 -9.99 7.05 9.07
CA GLN A 356 -10.96 8.04 8.59
C GLN A 356 -11.15 7.95 7.07
N LEU A 357 -10.07 7.74 6.31
CA LEU A 357 -10.12 7.53 4.87
C LEU A 357 -10.97 6.30 4.52
N LEU A 358 -10.74 5.17 5.19
CA LEU A 358 -11.53 3.94 5.01
C LEU A 358 -13.02 4.17 5.32
N VAL A 359 -13.34 4.87 6.42
CA VAL A 359 -14.73 5.20 6.77
C VAL A 359 -15.37 6.13 5.74
N VAL A 360 -14.68 7.13 5.25
CA VAL A 360 -15.19 8.04 4.21
C VAL A 360 -15.44 7.29 2.90
N PHE A 361 -14.58 6.34 2.55
CA PHE A 361 -14.71 5.59 1.31
C PHE A 361 -15.79 4.51 1.42
N PHE A 362 -15.72 3.61 2.38
CA PHE A 362 -16.63 2.49 2.50
C PHE A 362 -17.93 2.81 3.28
N GLY A 363 -17.91 3.84 4.13
CA GLY A 363 -19.06 4.22 4.97
C GLY A 363 -20.37 4.42 4.21
N PRO A 364 -20.42 5.08 3.04
CA PRO A 364 -21.66 5.23 2.27
C PRO A 364 -22.29 3.90 1.89
N TYR A 365 -21.48 2.89 1.56
CA TYR A 365 -22.00 1.54 1.26
C TYR A 365 -22.50 0.83 2.52
N TYR A 366 -21.66 0.68 3.55
CA TYR A 366 -22.03 -0.11 4.74
C TYR A 366 -23.11 0.53 5.62
N LEU A 367 -23.20 1.88 5.65
CA LEU A 367 -24.20 2.58 6.48
C LEU A 367 -25.51 2.85 5.74
N PHE A 368 -25.46 3.08 4.43
CA PHE A 368 -26.62 3.54 3.66
C PHE A 368 -26.96 2.68 2.45
N GLY A 369 -26.18 1.62 2.16
CA GLY A 369 -26.39 0.75 0.99
C GLY A 369 -26.12 1.44 -0.36
N ILE A 370 -25.36 2.54 -0.37
CA ILE A 370 -25.07 3.29 -1.59
C ILE A 370 -23.92 2.61 -2.32
N SER A 371 -24.17 2.10 -3.53
CA SER A 371 -23.11 1.53 -4.39
C SER A 371 -22.08 2.60 -4.74
N LEU A 372 -20.82 2.26 -4.60
CA LEU A 372 -19.70 3.15 -4.88
C LEU A 372 -19.35 3.06 -6.37
N SER A 373 -18.84 4.15 -6.93
CA SER A 373 -18.28 4.16 -8.27
C SER A 373 -16.76 4.23 -8.20
N TYR A 374 -16.08 3.80 -9.27
CA TYR A 374 -14.64 3.95 -9.42
C TYR A 374 -14.15 5.38 -9.13
N SER A 375 -14.84 6.36 -9.73
CA SER A 375 -14.48 7.78 -9.58
C SER A 375 -14.63 8.29 -8.15
N TYR A 376 -15.47 7.65 -7.31
CA TYR A 376 -15.68 8.06 -5.93
C TYR A 376 -14.41 7.95 -5.08
N ARG A 377 -13.49 7.04 -5.42
CA ARG A 377 -12.21 6.87 -4.71
C ARG A 377 -11.41 8.16 -4.64
N PHE A 378 -11.26 8.87 -5.75
CA PHE A 378 -10.59 10.16 -5.77
C PHE A 378 -11.27 11.18 -4.85
N TYR A 379 -12.61 11.29 -4.94
CA TYR A 379 -13.37 12.21 -4.09
C TYR A 379 -13.26 11.84 -2.61
N ALA A 380 -13.30 10.55 -2.28
CA ALA A 380 -13.19 10.07 -0.90
C ALA A 380 -11.83 10.42 -0.29
N VAL A 381 -10.74 10.29 -1.06
CA VAL A 381 -9.40 10.74 -0.64
C VAL A 381 -9.44 12.22 -0.30
N ILE A 382 -9.91 13.08 -1.23
CA ILE A 382 -9.93 14.54 -1.00
C ILE A 382 -10.86 14.92 0.16
N ILE A 383 -12.05 14.32 0.27
CA ILE A 383 -12.99 14.57 1.36
C ILE A 383 -12.37 14.16 2.70
N GLY A 384 -11.79 12.97 2.81
CA GLY A 384 -11.19 12.47 4.04
C GLY A 384 -10.05 13.37 4.53
N PHE A 385 -9.12 13.71 3.63
CA PHE A 385 -8.04 14.65 3.94
C PHE A 385 -8.57 16.04 4.31
N ALA A 386 -9.51 16.59 3.52
CA ALA A 386 -10.06 17.92 3.79
C ALA A 386 -10.78 17.99 5.15
N LEU A 387 -11.56 16.97 5.50
CA LEU A 387 -12.22 16.90 6.79
C LEU A 387 -11.21 16.79 7.94
N ASN A 388 -10.19 15.95 7.82
CA ASN A 388 -9.18 15.82 8.84
C ASN A 388 -8.43 17.12 9.06
N TYR A 389 -7.84 17.71 8.02
CA TYR A 389 -7.05 18.94 8.11
C TYR A 389 -7.87 20.17 8.49
N ALA A 390 -9.16 20.23 8.12
CA ALA A 390 -10.05 21.29 8.56
C ALA A 390 -10.23 21.33 10.09
N ALA A 391 -10.19 20.17 10.76
CA ALA A 391 -10.25 20.10 12.22
C ALA A 391 -8.98 20.66 12.88
N TYR A 392 -7.81 20.39 12.30
CA TYR A 392 -6.54 20.97 12.77
C TYR A 392 -6.51 22.48 12.56
N PHE A 393 -6.84 22.94 11.34
CA PHE A 393 -6.90 24.38 11.06
C PHE A 393 -7.94 25.11 11.90
N ALA A 394 -9.09 24.49 12.22
CA ALA A 394 -10.10 25.09 13.08
C ALA A 394 -9.56 25.43 14.48
N GLU A 395 -8.80 24.54 15.11
CA GLU A 395 -8.21 24.81 16.42
C GLU A 395 -7.07 25.84 16.32
N ILE A 396 -6.27 25.81 15.25
CA ILE A 396 -5.21 26.80 15.01
C ILE A 396 -5.84 28.19 14.86
N TYR A 397 -6.89 28.34 14.04
CA TYR A 397 -7.59 29.62 13.84
C TYR A 397 -8.25 30.12 15.10
N ARG A 398 -8.92 29.23 15.85
CA ARG A 398 -9.52 29.56 17.16
C ARG A 398 -8.47 30.13 18.11
N ALA A 399 -7.35 29.44 18.26
CA ALA A 399 -6.25 29.90 19.11
C ALA A 399 -5.69 31.24 18.63
N GLY A 400 -5.57 31.45 17.34
CA GLY A 400 -5.12 32.71 16.74
C GLY A 400 -6.08 33.88 16.99
N ILE A 401 -7.39 33.66 16.93
CA ILE A 401 -8.41 34.67 17.18
C ILE A 401 -8.42 35.03 18.71
N GLU A 402 -8.41 34.02 19.57
CA GLU A 402 -8.38 34.20 21.03
C GLU A 402 -7.10 34.87 21.54
N ALA A 403 -6.00 34.75 20.79
CA ALA A 403 -4.75 35.42 21.12
C ALA A 403 -4.73 36.94 20.80
N VAL A 404 -5.72 37.45 20.06
CA VAL A 404 -5.83 38.90 19.81
C VAL A 404 -6.33 39.61 21.06
N PRO A 405 -5.63 40.66 21.58
CA PRO A 405 -6.03 41.36 22.80
C PRO A 405 -7.44 41.94 22.73
N ALA A 406 -8.21 41.84 23.83
CA ALA A 406 -9.58 42.38 23.94
C ALA A 406 -9.67 43.89 23.60
N GLY A 407 -8.64 44.65 23.95
CA GLY A 407 -8.56 46.08 23.62
C GLY A 407 -8.63 46.40 22.11
N GLN A 408 -8.30 45.44 21.21
CA GLN A 408 -8.49 45.63 19.76
C GLN A 408 -9.99 45.62 19.38
N TYR A 409 -10.79 44.84 20.07
CA TYR A 409 -12.24 44.79 19.87
C TYR A 409 -12.89 46.05 20.44
N GLU A 410 -12.48 46.48 21.65
CA GLU A 410 -12.97 47.69 22.31
C GLU A 410 -12.62 48.95 21.51
N ALA A 411 -11.38 49.06 21.03
CA ALA A 411 -10.96 50.20 20.19
C ALA A 411 -11.74 50.24 18.88
N ALA A 412 -12.03 49.09 18.27
CA ALA A 412 -12.84 49.04 17.04
C ALA A 412 -14.29 49.48 17.30
N GLU A 413 -14.87 49.12 18.45
CA GLU A 413 -16.22 49.51 18.86
C GLU A 413 -16.30 51.02 19.08
N VAL A 414 -15.31 51.63 19.75
CA VAL A 414 -15.21 53.09 19.95
C VAL A 414 -15.12 53.83 18.62
N LEU A 415 -14.44 53.26 17.61
CA LEU A 415 -14.33 53.81 16.27
C LEU A 415 -15.59 53.58 15.39
N GLY A 416 -16.64 52.94 15.94
CA GLY A 416 -17.91 52.71 15.25
C GLY A 416 -17.87 51.56 14.21
N TYR A 417 -16.88 50.66 14.27
CA TYR A 417 -16.84 49.50 13.40
C TYR A 417 -17.93 48.46 13.75
N SER A 418 -18.61 47.97 12.75
CA SER A 418 -19.49 46.79 12.94
C SER A 418 -18.65 45.53 13.26
N LYS A 419 -19.27 44.50 13.88
CA LYS A 419 -18.59 43.26 14.21
C LYS A 419 -17.87 42.59 13.00
N THR A 420 -18.50 42.63 11.83
CA THR A 420 -17.91 42.11 10.57
C THR A 420 -16.72 42.95 10.15
N GLN A 421 -16.84 44.28 10.21
CA GLN A 421 -15.73 45.18 9.87
C GLN A 421 -14.57 45.02 10.86
N THR A 422 -14.84 44.91 12.15
CA THR A 422 -13.85 44.61 13.20
C THR A 422 -13.12 43.30 12.86
N PHE A 423 -13.88 42.25 12.60
CA PHE A 423 -13.26 40.96 12.26
C PHE A 423 -12.40 41.06 11.00
N VAL A 424 -12.95 41.50 9.89
CA VAL A 424 -12.25 41.45 8.56
C VAL A 424 -11.07 42.43 8.51
N ARG A 425 -11.19 43.63 9.07
CA ARG A 425 -10.18 44.69 8.94
C ARG A 425 -9.14 44.73 10.04
N ILE A 426 -9.47 44.20 11.23
CA ILE A 426 -8.62 44.36 12.42
C ILE A 426 -8.16 42.98 12.94
N ILE A 427 -9.10 42.05 13.20
CA ILE A 427 -8.80 40.80 13.84
C ILE A 427 -8.18 39.77 12.86
N PHE A 428 -8.80 39.58 11.71
CA PHE A 428 -8.38 38.61 10.73
C PHE A 428 -6.93 38.81 10.26
N PRO A 429 -6.46 40.01 9.89
CA PRO A 429 -5.06 40.22 9.50
C PRO A 429 -4.07 39.91 10.63
N GLN A 430 -4.42 40.26 11.87
CA GLN A 430 -3.61 39.96 13.04
C GLN A 430 -3.60 38.45 13.37
N MET A 431 -4.78 37.79 13.25
CA MET A 431 -4.91 36.34 13.41
C MET A 431 -4.04 35.61 12.38
N VAL A 432 -4.18 35.94 11.08
CA VAL A 432 -3.43 35.27 10.01
C VAL A 432 -1.93 35.28 10.30
N LYS A 433 -1.37 36.41 10.71
CA LYS A 433 0.04 36.48 11.09
C LYS A 433 0.41 35.52 12.23
N ARG A 434 -0.45 35.43 13.26
CA ARG A 434 -0.18 34.57 14.44
C ARG A 434 -0.30 33.08 14.14
N VAL A 435 -1.22 32.72 13.21
CA VAL A 435 -1.47 31.30 12.87
C VAL A 435 -0.53 30.79 11.77
N MET A 436 0.22 31.65 11.08
CA MET A 436 1.11 31.22 10.00
C MET A 436 2.13 30.14 10.41
N PRO A 437 2.87 30.26 11.55
CA PRO A 437 3.81 29.22 11.94
C PRO A 437 3.16 27.85 12.18
N PRO A 438 2.09 27.72 12.97
CA PRO A 438 1.42 26.41 13.12
C PRO A 438 0.75 25.92 11.82
N VAL A 439 0.19 26.82 10.97
CA VAL A 439 -0.33 26.41 9.65
C VAL A 439 0.79 25.87 8.78
N THR A 440 1.97 26.53 8.76
CA THR A 440 3.15 26.03 8.04
C THR A 440 3.51 24.62 8.45
N ASN A 441 3.50 24.29 9.73
CA ASN A 441 3.81 22.95 10.22
C ASN A 441 2.78 21.92 9.71
N GLU A 442 1.49 22.23 9.74
CA GLU A 442 0.45 21.34 9.22
C GLU A 442 0.56 21.16 7.69
N VAL A 443 0.87 22.23 6.95
CA VAL A 443 1.08 22.15 5.49
C VAL A 443 2.28 21.27 5.15
N ILE A 444 3.37 21.34 5.91
CA ILE A 444 4.55 20.48 5.77
C ILE A 444 4.20 19.02 6.10
N THR A 445 3.39 18.79 7.14
CA THR A 445 2.93 17.46 7.53
C THR A 445 2.05 16.85 6.44
N LEU A 446 1.13 17.63 5.86
CA LEU A 446 0.24 17.18 4.78
C LEU A 446 1.02 16.59 3.59
N VAL A 447 2.18 17.13 3.23
CA VAL A 447 3.02 16.57 2.15
C VAL A 447 3.32 15.09 2.40
N LYS A 448 3.65 14.73 3.63
CA LYS A 448 3.97 13.33 3.99
C LYS A 448 2.71 12.48 4.08
N ASP A 449 1.65 13.04 4.65
CA ASP A 449 0.40 12.31 4.87
C ASP A 449 -0.29 11.93 3.57
N THR A 450 -0.01 12.61 2.43
CA THR A 450 -0.56 12.22 1.12
C THR A 450 -0.31 10.75 0.76
N SER A 451 0.78 10.16 1.28
CA SER A 451 1.08 8.75 1.11
C SER A 451 0.00 7.83 1.70
N LEU A 452 -0.76 8.27 2.72
CA LEU A 452 -1.84 7.47 3.32
C LEU A 452 -3.01 7.19 2.37
N ALA A 453 -3.04 7.85 1.20
CA ALA A 453 -4.02 7.54 0.14
C ALA A 453 -3.89 6.09 -0.39
N PHE A 454 -2.75 5.42 -0.15
CA PHE A 454 -2.57 4.01 -0.49
C PHE A 454 -3.62 3.10 0.17
N ALA A 455 -4.11 3.45 1.38
CA ALA A 455 -5.13 2.69 2.10
C ALA A 455 -6.46 2.56 1.32
N LEU A 456 -6.72 3.48 0.39
CA LEU A 456 -7.85 3.42 -0.53
C LEU A 456 -7.45 2.86 -1.91
N ALA A 457 -6.29 2.24 -2.06
CA ALA A 457 -5.72 1.82 -3.34
C ALA A 457 -5.71 2.97 -4.38
N TYR A 458 -5.48 4.21 -3.92
CA TYR A 458 -5.29 5.37 -4.79
C TYR A 458 -3.83 5.51 -5.16
N THR A 459 -3.55 5.43 -6.45
CA THR A 459 -2.19 5.39 -6.97
C THR A 459 -1.54 6.77 -6.94
N GLU A 460 -0.78 7.06 -5.89
CA GLU A 460 0.09 8.22 -5.74
C GLU A 460 1.57 7.78 -5.75
N ILE A 461 2.52 8.68 -5.51
CA ILE A 461 3.95 8.38 -5.71
C ILE A 461 4.47 7.26 -4.80
N PHE A 462 4.01 7.16 -3.54
CA PHE A 462 4.45 6.11 -2.61
C PHE A 462 3.92 4.74 -3.06
N THR A 463 2.64 4.67 -3.44
CA THR A 463 2.03 3.46 -4.01
C THR A 463 2.74 2.99 -5.27
N LEU A 464 3.00 3.91 -6.23
CA LEU A 464 3.76 3.57 -7.43
C LEU A 464 5.19 3.13 -7.11
N ALA A 465 5.84 3.79 -6.15
CA ALA A 465 7.21 3.42 -5.78
C ALA A 465 7.27 2.02 -5.16
N LYS A 466 6.27 1.62 -4.34
CA LYS A 466 6.16 0.25 -3.83
C LYS A 466 5.98 -0.76 -4.97
N GLN A 467 5.04 -0.49 -5.89
CA GLN A 467 4.78 -1.36 -7.05
C GLN A 467 6.02 -1.54 -7.94
N VAL A 468 6.70 -0.43 -8.27
CA VAL A 468 7.93 -0.48 -9.11
C VAL A 468 9.09 -1.11 -8.33
N ALA A 469 9.18 -0.94 -7.01
CA ALA A 469 10.19 -1.58 -6.18
C ALA A 469 10.00 -3.10 -6.14
N ALA A 470 8.76 -3.56 -6.03
CA ALA A 470 8.39 -4.96 -6.08
C ALA A 470 8.73 -5.56 -7.47
N THR A 471 8.23 -4.98 -8.56
CA THR A 471 8.50 -5.45 -9.93
C THR A 471 10.00 -5.51 -10.27
N ASN A 472 10.80 -4.56 -9.76
CA ASN A 472 12.25 -4.52 -10.02
C ASN A 472 13.10 -5.25 -8.96
N ALA A 473 12.47 -5.88 -7.96
CA ALA A 473 13.15 -6.45 -6.78
C ALA A 473 14.23 -5.49 -6.21
N SER A 474 13.93 -4.19 -6.15
CA SER A 474 14.89 -3.13 -5.89
C SER A 474 14.31 -2.03 -4.98
N ILE A 475 15.05 -1.63 -3.97
CA ILE A 475 14.68 -0.52 -3.08
C ILE A 475 14.83 0.87 -3.75
N MET A 476 15.46 0.96 -4.92
CA MET A 476 15.78 2.23 -5.57
C MET A 476 14.55 3.10 -5.87
N PRO A 477 13.37 2.59 -6.31
CA PRO A 477 12.16 3.40 -6.49
C PRO A 477 11.68 4.09 -5.22
N LEU A 478 11.82 3.44 -4.05
CA LEU A 478 11.49 4.03 -2.75
C LEU A 478 12.44 5.17 -2.38
N PHE A 479 13.74 5.05 -2.69
CA PHE A 479 14.69 6.15 -2.53
C PHE A 479 14.34 7.34 -3.42
N VAL A 480 13.97 7.10 -4.68
CA VAL A 480 13.54 8.16 -5.62
C VAL A 480 12.29 8.87 -5.10
N ALA A 481 11.29 8.12 -4.62
CA ALA A 481 10.12 8.70 -3.97
C ALA A 481 10.48 9.51 -2.72
N GLY A 482 11.38 8.99 -1.86
CA GLY A 482 11.90 9.71 -0.70
C GLY A 482 12.58 11.03 -1.05
N VAL A 483 13.38 11.05 -2.11
CA VAL A 483 14.02 12.28 -2.64
C VAL A 483 12.95 13.26 -3.15
N PHE A 484 11.92 12.77 -3.86
CA PHE A 484 10.81 13.61 -4.30
C PHE A 484 10.09 14.23 -3.10
N TYR A 485 9.69 13.45 -2.10
CA TYR A 485 9.05 13.98 -0.88
C TYR A 485 9.92 15.00 -0.16
N TYR A 486 11.24 14.77 -0.10
CA TYR A 486 12.17 15.72 0.51
C TYR A 486 12.23 17.05 -0.25
N ILE A 487 12.37 16.98 -1.59
CA ILE A 487 12.42 18.19 -2.44
C ILE A 487 11.07 18.91 -2.37
N PHE A 488 9.96 18.21 -2.46
CA PHE A 488 8.62 18.78 -2.38
C PHE A 488 8.38 19.46 -1.05
N ASN A 489 8.73 18.80 0.05
CA ASN A 489 8.63 19.36 1.40
C ASN A 489 9.52 20.60 1.59
N PHE A 490 10.75 20.55 1.06
CA PHE A 490 11.65 21.70 1.08
C PHE A 490 11.08 22.91 0.32
N LEU A 491 10.51 22.67 -0.88
CA LEU A 491 9.89 23.71 -1.69
C LEU A 491 8.68 24.33 -0.97
N VAL A 492 7.81 23.50 -0.40
CA VAL A 492 6.64 23.93 0.39
C VAL A 492 7.09 24.76 1.59
N ALA A 493 8.06 24.28 2.36
CA ALA A 493 8.60 25.01 3.52
C ALA A 493 9.19 26.36 3.10
N TRP A 494 9.92 26.40 1.99
CA TRP A 494 10.49 27.65 1.46
C TRP A 494 9.40 28.65 1.04
N ILE A 495 8.35 28.19 0.35
CA ILE A 495 7.20 29.02 -0.03
C ILE A 495 6.52 29.58 1.22
N MET A 496 6.24 28.74 2.21
CA MET A 496 5.61 29.16 3.46
C MET A 496 6.46 30.16 4.24
N GLU A 497 7.77 29.97 4.25
CA GLU A 497 8.73 30.95 4.86
C GLU A 497 8.68 32.31 4.13
N GLN A 498 8.57 32.34 2.78
CA GLN A 498 8.43 33.60 2.07
C GLN A 498 7.10 34.30 2.37
N ILE A 499 5.98 33.54 2.47
CA ILE A 499 4.67 34.07 2.87
C ILE A 499 4.76 34.65 4.28
N GLU A 500 5.35 33.94 5.24
CA GLU A 500 5.52 34.41 6.61
C GLU A 500 6.37 35.70 6.65
N LYS A 501 7.49 35.77 5.95
CA LYS A 501 8.32 36.97 5.87
C LYS A 501 7.58 38.15 5.27
N SER A 502 6.73 37.95 4.27
CA SER A 502 5.93 39.02 3.66
C SER A 502 4.93 39.65 4.63
N MET A 503 4.56 38.92 5.70
CA MET A 503 3.62 39.39 6.73
C MET A 503 4.31 40.04 7.94
N GLN A 504 5.64 40.14 7.97
CA GLN A 504 6.40 40.68 9.12
C GLN A 504 6.39 42.21 9.22
N TYR A 505 5.76 42.92 8.30
CA TYR A 505 5.72 44.40 8.30
C TYR A 505 4.85 45.02 9.43
N TYR A 506 4.02 44.24 10.11
CA TYR A 506 3.38 44.63 11.36
C TYR A 506 4.19 44.11 12.54
N ARG A 507 4.97 44.95 13.21
CA ARG A 507 5.58 44.67 14.51
C ARG A 507 4.66 44.99 15.68
#